data_65f43ea51cd5f9c786b1f65513434235
#
_entry.id   65f43ea51cd5f9c786b1f65513434235
#
_cell.length_a   1.000
_cell.length_b   1.000
_cell.length_c   1.000
_cell.angle_alpha   90.00
_cell.angle_beta   90.00
_cell.angle_gamma   90.00
#
_symmetry.space_group_name_H-M   'P 1'
#
loop_
_entity.id
_entity.type
_entity.pdbx_description
1 polymer ?
#
loop_
_entity_poly.entity_id
_entity_poly.type
_entity_poly.pdbx_seq_one_letter_code
_entity_poly.pdbx_strand_id
1 'polypeptide(L)'
;MLVSTTLAFLAAAASPAQTPGPPWHQGPGPQGNWSTWGADQAPLRFSVRTGENILWRTPLPETGQGGIVTWGDHIFVATMAPWDEANALSEEDAEKYKHATENRKVVGKDIDAHCLDANTGKILWTRRIEGSVPSIYSYPFSDATSASPVTDGEHVWFTNGGGKLVCFTVAGEEVWSRVFQATFDGPFNKQFEPFLIEDERDGAKRKVLVHMEAFPAPDAADPISLHGRWHYLLGLDAATGKQLWRSEDALTHYNAPTLGTHPDVQGPVIFHARGGPHAVPERPVGMSITALTGKQAGKSIARFVDPRGNHEASLQTMTASSEGLCWVLKEPRSAIVILDAKTLEEKREISLTKGVFHRERDPETGEFHTREAVDLERGVFPVRYSAHAHPAQPYLFFQCYATAWGKPSIGPSYCFARVHTATGKVEYLEVPSGVERVPASSARAAHDKFIWRTPGAARAINRHGVEVTGDDRSRWDGWDWVFNGSPTRMGSRLYFTTAAGLVYVFNAMAEEWDEKALLAVNDLGPAGQTWTANSLSLTGGRVYHRTAAELICVGWGAGEQD
;
A
#
# COMPACT_ATOMS: atom_id res chain seq x y z
N MET A 1 -14.27 72.72 -8.75
CA MET A 1 -13.91 71.72 -7.71
C MET A 1 -13.89 70.32 -8.34
N LEU A 2 -12.72 69.87 -8.71
CA LEU A 2 -12.52 68.51 -9.21
C LEU A 2 -12.13 67.65 -8.00
N VAL A 3 -12.94 66.61 -7.75
CA VAL A 3 -12.62 65.58 -6.74
C VAL A 3 -11.87 64.47 -7.46
N SER A 4 -10.58 64.31 -7.11
CA SER A 4 -9.73 63.22 -7.61
C SER A 4 -9.90 62.01 -6.69
N THR A 5 -10.47 60.93 -7.21
CA THR A 5 -10.62 59.65 -6.51
C THR A 5 -9.37 58.81 -6.82
N THR A 6 -8.51 58.62 -5.83
CA THR A 6 -7.35 57.72 -5.91
C THR A 6 -7.82 56.30 -5.61
N LEU A 7 -7.80 55.41 -6.60
CA LEU A 7 -7.96 53.97 -6.38
C LEU A 7 -6.66 53.40 -5.82
N ALA A 8 -6.69 52.90 -4.58
CA ALA A 8 -5.61 52.13 -4.01
C ALA A 8 -5.74 50.68 -4.48
N PHE A 9 -4.79 50.21 -5.28
CA PHE A 9 -4.62 48.78 -5.58
C PHE A 9 -3.99 48.12 -4.35
N LEU A 10 -4.76 47.30 -3.64
CA LEU A 10 -4.20 46.34 -2.71
C LEU A 10 -3.52 45.22 -3.52
N ALA A 11 -2.20 45.22 -3.50
CA ALA A 11 -1.42 44.07 -3.97
C ALA A 11 -1.64 42.92 -2.98
N ALA A 12 -2.31 41.86 -3.43
CA ALA A 12 -2.38 40.63 -2.69
C ALA A 12 -0.94 40.10 -2.52
N ALA A 13 -0.48 40.02 -1.27
CA ALA A 13 0.78 39.38 -0.95
C ALA A 13 0.67 37.91 -1.34
N ALA A 14 1.50 37.48 -2.27
CA ALA A 14 1.63 36.05 -2.59
C ALA A 14 2.10 35.33 -1.31
N SER A 15 1.33 34.36 -0.86
CA SER A 15 1.75 33.45 0.22
C SER A 15 3.11 32.86 -0.13
N PRO A 16 4.03 32.73 0.83
CA PRO A 16 5.32 32.11 0.55
C PRO A 16 5.08 30.71 -0.01
N ALA A 17 5.66 30.43 -1.17
CA ALA A 17 5.62 29.13 -1.79
C ALA A 17 6.15 28.10 -0.76
N GLN A 18 5.29 27.18 -0.33
CA GLN A 18 5.69 26.09 0.53
C GLN A 18 6.79 25.32 -0.18
N THR A 19 7.91 25.10 0.50
CA THR A 19 8.97 24.25 -0.06
C THR A 19 8.37 22.89 -0.35
N PRO A 20 8.36 22.42 -1.61
CA PRO A 20 7.80 21.11 -1.91
C PRO A 20 8.49 20.06 -1.05
N GLY A 21 7.71 19.24 -0.35
CA GLY A 21 8.23 18.04 0.32
C GLY A 21 8.87 17.10 -0.70
N PRO A 22 9.63 16.10 -0.27
CA PRO A 22 10.22 15.12 -1.19
C PRO A 22 9.13 14.49 -2.04
N PRO A 23 9.39 14.23 -3.35
CA PRO A 23 8.41 13.61 -4.21
C PRO A 23 8.10 12.19 -3.73
N TRP A 24 6.86 11.75 -3.91
CA TRP A 24 6.45 10.36 -3.69
C TRP A 24 6.76 9.55 -4.95
N HIS A 25 8.04 9.31 -5.23
CA HIS A 25 8.56 8.88 -6.51
C HIS A 25 8.45 7.37 -6.78
N GLN A 26 7.98 6.59 -5.81
CA GLN A 26 7.76 5.13 -5.90
C GLN A 26 6.64 4.72 -4.94
N GLY A 27 6.02 3.57 -5.16
CA GLY A 27 4.86 3.12 -4.38
C GLY A 27 5.07 3.19 -2.87
N PRO A 28 6.12 2.55 -2.31
CA PRO A 28 6.40 2.61 -0.87
C PRO A 28 6.97 3.96 -0.39
N GLY A 29 6.86 5.01 -1.19
CA GLY A 29 7.29 6.37 -0.85
C GLY A 29 8.79 6.59 -0.92
N PRO A 30 9.25 7.82 -0.59
CA PRO A 30 10.64 8.23 -0.79
C PRO A 30 11.65 7.42 0.02
N GLN A 31 11.22 6.75 1.08
CA GLN A 31 12.07 5.92 1.93
C GLN A 31 11.89 4.42 1.67
N GLY A 32 11.01 4.02 0.74
CA GLY A 32 10.76 2.63 0.42
C GLY A 32 10.05 1.82 1.54
N ASN A 33 9.35 2.49 2.45
CA ASN A 33 8.68 1.89 3.61
C ASN A 33 7.37 2.60 3.99
N TRP A 34 6.68 3.18 3.02
CA TRP A 34 5.43 3.96 3.18
C TRP A 34 5.55 5.11 4.19
N SER A 35 6.71 5.71 4.30
CA SER A 35 6.92 6.88 5.13
C SER A 35 7.57 8.04 4.38
N THR A 36 7.31 9.24 4.87
CA THR A 36 7.98 10.46 4.41
C THR A 36 8.38 11.33 5.59
N TRP A 37 9.44 12.11 5.38
CA TRP A 37 9.87 13.14 6.32
C TRP A 37 9.10 14.42 6.05
N GLY A 38 8.96 15.25 7.05
CA GLY A 38 8.36 16.55 6.94
C GLY A 38 7.36 16.84 8.04
N ALA A 39 6.91 18.07 8.10
CA ALA A 39 5.85 18.47 9.00
C ALA A 39 4.51 17.92 8.49
N ASP A 40 3.58 17.70 9.42
CA ASP A 40 2.20 17.31 9.17
C ASP A 40 1.43 18.48 8.50
N GLN A 41 1.67 18.71 7.21
CA GLN A 41 1.14 19.88 6.48
C GLN A 41 -0.18 19.58 5.76
N ALA A 42 -0.53 18.32 5.57
CA ALA A 42 -1.79 17.94 4.93
C ALA A 42 -2.98 18.17 5.88
N PRO A 43 -4.19 18.45 5.34
CA PRO A 43 -5.40 18.55 6.16
C PRO A 43 -5.59 17.28 6.99
N LEU A 44 -5.87 17.47 8.28
CA LEU A 44 -6.21 16.36 9.17
C LEU A 44 -7.58 15.77 8.82
N ARG A 45 -8.51 16.65 8.43
CA ARG A 45 -9.90 16.32 8.10
C ARG A 45 -10.17 16.54 6.62
N PHE A 46 -10.82 15.57 6.01
CA PHE A 46 -11.32 15.68 4.64
C PHE A 46 -12.51 14.74 4.42
N SER A 47 -13.33 15.07 3.44
CA SER A 47 -14.47 14.23 3.07
C SER A 47 -14.83 14.43 1.61
N VAL A 48 -14.80 13.36 0.84
CA VAL A 48 -15.26 13.37 -0.56
C VAL A 48 -16.77 13.61 -0.64
N ARG A 49 -17.53 13.10 0.34
CA ARG A 49 -18.99 13.27 0.37
C ARG A 49 -19.43 14.71 0.55
N THR A 50 -18.67 15.52 1.29
CA THR A 50 -18.99 16.94 1.55
C THR A 50 -18.15 17.92 0.75
N GLY A 51 -17.05 17.46 0.14
CA GLY A 51 -16.07 18.29 -0.53
C GLY A 51 -15.05 18.97 0.41
N GLU A 52 -15.08 18.66 1.71
CA GLU A 52 -14.18 19.26 2.70
C GLU A 52 -12.73 18.92 2.37
N ASN A 53 -11.88 19.94 2.16
CA ASN A 53 -10.46 19.81 1.84
C ASN A 53 -10.15 18.94 0.59
N ILE A 54 -11.09 18.86 -0.34
CA ILE A 54 -10.90 18.20 -1.64
C ILE A 54 -10.56 19.27 -2.69
N LEU A 55 -9.31 19.24 -3.16
CA LEU A 55 -8.85 20.20 -4.18
C LEU A 55 -9.40 19.86 -5.56
N TRP A 56 -9.36 18.58 -5.92
CA TRP A 56 -9.93 18.08 -7.18
C TRP A 56 -10.18 16.57 -7.12
N ARG A 57 -11.02 16.12 -8.03
CA ARG A 57 -11.33 14.70 -8.26
C ARG A 57 -11.30 14.44 -9.76
N THR A 58 -10.66 13.36 -10.17
CA THR A 58 -10.54 12.98 -11.58
C THR A 58 -11.11 11.58 -11.78
N PRO A 59 -12.22 11.42 -12.51
CA PRO A 59 -12.72 10.12 -12.91
C PRO A 59 -11.64 9.35 -13.69
N LEU A 60 -11.35 8.14 -13.26
CA LEU A 60 -10.40 7.27 -13.96
C LEU A 60 -11.13 6.50 -15.07
N PRO A 61 -10.43 6.18 -16.19
CA PRO A 61 -11.04 5.42 -17.29
C PRO A 61 -11.48 4.02 -16.86
N GLU A 62 -10.76 3.40 -15.93
CA GLU A 62 -11.04 2.07 -15.40
C GLU A 62 -10.45 1.90 -14.00
N THR A 63 -10.71 0.77 -13.36
CA THR A 63 -10.15 0.42 -12.06
C THR A 63 -8.64 0.15 -12.13
N GLY A 64 -8.02 0.09 -10.98
CA GLY A 64 -6.64 -0.34 -10.80
C GLY A 64 -6.22 -0.28 -9.34
N GLN A 65 -5.17 -1.00 -9.00
CA GLN A 65 -4.69 -1.16 -7.62
C GLN A 65 -3.29 -0.59 -7.36
N GLY A 66 -2.54 -0.23 -8.40
CA GLY A 66 -1.23 0.41 -8.25
C GLY A 66 -1.33 1.74 -7.52
N GLY A 67 -0.33 2.05 -6.70
CA GLY A 67 -0.22 3.32 -5.99
C GLY A 67 -0.01 4.50 -6.93
N ILE A 68 -0.02 5.67 -6.34
CA ILE A 68 0.15 6.95 -7.04
C ILE A 68 1.56 7.44 -6.77
N VAL A 69 2.29 7.81 -7.82
CA VAL A 69 3.60 8.47 -7.65
C VAL A 69 3.56 9.89 -8.18
N THR A 70 4.39 10.75 -7.57
CA THR A 70 4.39 12.18 -7.86
C THR A 70 5.81 12.69 -8.07
N TRP A 71 5.96 13.67 -8.98
CA TRP A 71 7.20 14.41 -9.14
C TRP A 71 6.90 15.82 -9.69
N GLY A 72 7.21 16.84 -8.92
CA GLY A 72 6.85 18.22 -9.29
C GLY A 72 5.35 18.35 -9.53
N ASP A 73 4.98 18.84 -10.70
CA ASP A 73 3.58 19.02 -11.11
C ASP A 73 2.99 17.79 -11.81
N HIS A 74 3.65 16.64 -11.78
CA HIS A 74 3.19 15.41 -12.42
C HIS A 74 2.77 14.35 -11.41
N ILE A 75 1.69 13.65 -11.75
CA ILE A 75 1.21 12.44 -11.09
C ILE A 75 1.20 11.30 -12.10
N PHE A 76 1.69 10.14 -11.69
CA PHE A 76 1.67 8.93 -12.51
C PHE A 76 0.86 7.84 -11.81
N VAL A 77 -0.02 7.20 -12.58
CA VAL A 77 -0.89 6.12 -12.10
C VAL A 77 -1.24 5.19 -13.25
N ALA A 78 -1.48 3.93 -12.97
CA ALA A 78 -1.97 2.96 -13.96
C ALA A 78 -3.41 2.55 -13.66
N THR A 79 -4.19 2.29 -14.70
CA THR A 79 -5.48 1.59 -14.62
C THR A 79 -5.43 0.33 -15.46
N MET A 80 -6.32 -0.62 -15.19
CA MET A 80 -6.63 -1.61 -16.21
C MET A 80 -7.11 -0.89 -17.47
N ALA A 81 -6.89 -1.47 -18.64
CA ALA A 81 -7.49 -0.93 -19.86
C ALA A 81 -9.02 -0.97 -19.75
N PRO A 82 -9.74 0.05 -20.26
CA PRO A 82 -11.20 0.07 -20.22
C PRO A 82 -11.79 -1.24 -20.75
N TRP A 83 -12.63 -1.86 -19.94
CA TRP A 83 -13.28 -3.09 -20.34
C TRP A 83 -14.41 -2.79 -21.33
N ASP A 84 -14.31 -3.41 -22.49
CA ASP A 84 -15.32 -3.44 -23.53
C ASP A 84 -15.22 -4.78 -24.31
N GLU A 85 -16.11 -5.00 -25.24
CA GLU A 85 -16.11 -6.22 -26.06
C GLU A 85 -14.83 -6.38 -26.90
N ALA A 86 -14.18 -5.27 -27.28
CA ALA A 86 -12.93 -5.29 -28.04
C ALA A 86 -11.72 -5.74 -27.20
N ASN A 87 -11.81 -5.55 -25.88
CA ASN A 87 -10.78 -5.97 -24.90
C ASN A 87 -11.14 -7.31 -24.23
N ALA A 88 -12.23 -7.96 -24.62
CA ALA A 88 -12.57 -9.29 -24.12
C ALA A 88 -11.50 -10.31 -24.50
N LEU A 89 -11.35 -11.34 -23.68
CA LEU A 89 -10.47 -12.46 -24.01
C LEU A 89 -10.88 -13.12 -25.32
N SER A 90 -9.90 -13.56 -26.09
CA SER A 90 -10.16 -14.47 -27.22
C SER A 90 -10.85 -15.74 -26.74
N GLU A 91 -11.55 -16.45 -27.61
CA GLU A 91 -12.17 -17.74 -27.28
C GLU A 91 -11.13 -18.73 -26.74
N GLU A 92 -9.92 -18.73 -27.29
CA GLU A 92 -8.80 -19.57 -26.87
C GLU A 92 -8.35 -19.22 -25.42
N ASP A 93 -8.15 -17.95 -25.12
CA ASP A 93 -7.77 -17.51 -23.78
C ASP A 93 -8.91 -17.72 -22.77
N ALA A 94 -10.15 -17.51 -23.17
CA ALA A 94 -11.31 -17.76 -22.32
C ALA A 94 -11.44 -19.24 -21.92
N GLU A 95 -11.23 -20.16 -22.85
CA GLU A 95 -11.21 -21.59 -22.55
C GLU A 95 -9.98 -21.99 -21.74
N LYS A 96 -8.79 -21.48 -22.11
CA LYS A 96 -7.55 -21.74 -21.36
C LYS A 96 -7.65 -21.35 -19.88
N TYR A 97 -8.29 -20.23 -19.58
CA TYR A 97 -8.40 -19.68 -18.21
C TYR A 97 -9.76 -19.91 -17.57
N LYS A 98 -10.61 -20.75 -18.14
CA LYS A 98 -11.99 -20.99 -17.73
C LYS A 98 -12.14 -21.24 -16.21
N HIS A 99 -11.31 -22.11 -15.63
CA HIS A 99 -11.34 -22.42 -14.20
C HIS A 99 -11.09 -21.18 -13.31
N ALA A 100 -10.36 -20.18 -13.81
CA ALA A 100 -10.09 -18.94 -13.12
C ALA A 100 -11.13 -17.86 -13.41
N THR A 101 -11.84 -17.97 -14.53
CA THR A 101 -12.81 -16.97 -15.00
C THR A 101 -14.27 -17.30 -14.67
N GLU A 102 -14.61 -18.57 -14.41
CA GLU A 102 -16.00 -19.00 -14.16
C GLU A 102 -16.72 -18.19 -13.08
N ASN A 103 -16.02 -17.81 -12.01
CA ASN A 103 -16.55 -17.02 -10.91
C ASN A 103 -16.08 -15.55 -10.97
N ARG A 104 -15.53 -15.10 -12.10
CA ARG A 104 -14.97 -13.76 -12.29
C ARG A 104 -15.73 -13.04 -13.38
N LYS A 105 -16.07 -11.77 -13.15
CA LYS A 105 -16.92 -11.02 -14.08
C LYS A 105 -16.13 -10.35 -15.19
N VAL A 106 -14.94 -9.85 -14.88
CA VAL A 106 -14.13 -9.06 -15.81
C VAL A 106 -12.67 -9.50 -15.77
N VAL A 107 -12.14 -9.81 -16.95
CA VAL A 107 -10.76 -10.22 -17.15
C VAL A 107 -10.20 -9.51 -18.39
N GLY A 108 -8.98 -9.01 -18.33
CA GLY A 108 -8.30 -8.37 -19.45
C GLY A 108 -6.77 -8.44 -19.29
N LYS A 109 -6.04 -8.11 -20.37
CA LYS A 109 -4.57 -8.22 -20.42
C LYS A 109 -3.85 -6.90 -20.23
N ASP A 110 -4.43 -5.81 -20.70
CA ASP A 110 -3.74 -4.55 -20.89
C ASP A 110 -3.96 -3.58 -19.74
N ILE A 111 -3.01 -2.69 -19.55
CA ILE A 111 -3.13 -1.55 -18.66
C ILE A 111 -2.96 -0.25 -19.43
N ASP A 112 -3.49 0.83 -18.90
CA ASP A 112 -3.25 2.20 -19.36
C ASP A 112 -2.42 2.94 -18.33
N ALA A 113 -1.25 3.43 -18.76
CA ALA A 113 -0.40 4.32 -18.01
C ALA A 113 -0.87 5.77 -18.21
N HIS A 114 -1.04 6.51 -17.13
CA HIS A 114 -1.50 7.90 -17.15
C HIS A 114 -0.50 8.84 -16.49
N CYS A 115 -0.35 10.02 -17.08
CA CYS A 115 0.23 11.18 -16.42
C CYS A 115 -0.85 12.23 -16.23
N LEU A 116 -0.94 12.80 -15.03
CA LEU A 116 -1.88 13.87 -14.71
C LEU A 116 -1.12 15.10 -14.19
N ASP A 117 -1.72 16.26 -14.38
CA ASP A 117 -1.29 17.50 -13.74
C ASP A 117 -1.68 17.48 -12.26
N ALA A 118 -0.71 17.66 -11.37
CA ALA A 118 -0.90 17.56 -9.92
C ALA A 118 -1.78 18.69 -9.33
N ASN A 119 -1.88 19.83 -10.03
CA ASN A 119 -2.64 20.98 -9.55
C ASN A 119 -4.11 20.91 -9.94
N THR A 120 -4.42 20.29 -11.07
CA THR A 120 -5.76 20.28 -11.66
C THR A 120 -6.39 18.89 -11.77
N GLY A 121 -5.59 17.84 -11.63
CA GLY A 121 -6.02 16.47 -11.87
C GLY A 121 -6.27 16.12 -13.34
N LYS A 122 -5.98 17.03 -14.29
CA LYS A 122 -6.20 16.80 -15.71
C LYS A 122 -5.25 15.72 -16.25
N ILE A 123 -5.77 14.73 -16.95
CA ILE A 123 -4.95 13.74 -17.67
C ILE A 123 -4.22 14.46 -18.81
N LEU A 124 -2.89 14.43 -18.78
CA LEU A 124 -2.00 15.01 -19.76
C LEU A 124 -1.74 14.05 -20.92
N TRP A 125 -1.52 12.78 -20.61
CA TRP A 125 -1.38 11.72 -21.58
C TRP A 125 -1.78 10.35 -21.02
N THR A 126 -2.10 9.43 -21.92
CA THR A 126 -2.38 8.01 -21.66
C THR A 126 -1.57 7.16 -22.65
N ARG A 127 -0.99 6.05 -22.17
CA ARG A 127 -0.26 5.07 -22.99
C ARG A 127 -0.71 3.66 -22.67
N ARG A 128 -1.11 2.90 -23.68
CA ARG A 128 -1.46 1.50 -23.55
C ARG A 128 -0.19 0.65 -23.40
N ILE A 129 -0.20 -0.27 -22.43
CA ILE A 129 0.84 -1.28 -22.22
C ILE A 129 0.18 -2.65 -22.30
N GLU A 130 0.44 -3.36 -23.39
CA GLU A 130 -0.09 -4.69 -23.63
C GLU A 130 0.50 -5.71 -22.66
N GLY A 131 -0.34 -6.62 -22.15
CA GLY A 131 0.07 -7.73 -21.31
C GLY A 131 0.18 -9.04 -22.10
N SER A 132 1.02 -9.96 -21.62
CA SER A 132 1.17 -11.31 -22.19
C SER A 132 0.12 -12.27 -21.67
N VAL A 133 -0.34 -12.08 -20.42
CA VAL A 133 -1.35 -12.91 -19.76
C VAL A 133 -2.45 -12.06 -19.15
N PRO A 134 -3.68 -12.58 -19.07
CA PRO A 134 -4.81 -11.83 -18.51
C PRO A 134 -4.70 -11.66 -17.00
N SER A 135 -5.38 -10.64 -16.47
CA SER A 135 -5.58 -10.37 -15.06
C SER A 135 -7.05 -10.13 -14.76
N ILE A 136 -7.49 -10.46 -13.56
CA ILE A 136 -8.83 -10.17 -13.08
C ILE A 136 -8.85 -8.72 -12.60
N TYR A 137 -9.84 -7.94 -13.05
CA TYR A 137 -10.03 -6.56 -12.62
C TYR A 137 -10.37 -6.53 -11.14
N SER A 138 -9.71 -5.65 -10.42
CA SER A 138 -9.96 -5.43 -8.98
C SER A 138 -10.03 -6.71 -8.14
N TYR A 139 -9.24 -7.72 -8.52
CA TYR A 139 -9.10 -8.91 -7.69
C TYR A 139 -8.55 -8.52 -6.31
N PRO A 140 -9.05 -9.09 -5.20
CA PRO A 140 -8.67 -8.62 -3.86
C PRO A 140 -7.18 -8.73 -3.55
N PHE A 141 -6.45 -9.62 -4.23
CA PHE A 141 -5.01 -9.77 -4.01
C PHE A 141 -4.17 -8.86 -4.92
N SER A 142 -4.60 -8.66 -6.17
CA SER A 142 -3.93 -7.80 -7.15
C SER A 142 -4.67 -7.80 -8.48
N ASP A 143 -4.46 -6.79 -9.31
CA ASP A 143 -4.70 -6.82 -10.75
C ASP A 143 -3.39 -6.55 -11.50
N ALA A 144 -3.45 -6.40 -12.84
CA ALA A 144 -2.24 -6.17 -13.64
C ALA A 144 -1.55 -4.83 -13.34
N THR A 145 -2.22 -3.93 -12.60
CA THR A 145 -1.68 -2.62 -12.19
C THR A 145 -1.12 -2.64 -10.76
N SER A 146 -1.05 -3.76 -10.09
CA SER A 146 -0.71 -3.85 -8.66
C SER A 146 0.65 -3.27 -8.29
N ALA A 147 1.62 -3.28 -9.21
CA ALA A 147 2.87 -2.55 -9.05
C ALA A 147 2.65 -1.07 -9.33
N SER A 148 3.02 -0.22 -8.39
CA SER A 148 3.01 1.23 -8.61
C SER A 148 4.03 1.64 -9.66
N PRO A 149 3.81 2.75 -10.39
CA PRO A 149 4.87 3.36 -11.20
C PRO A 149 6.06 3.77 -10.33
N VAL A 150 7.19 4.04 -10.99
CA VAL A 150 8.38 4.63 -10.37
C VAL A 150 8.85 5.78 -11.27
N THR A 151 9.34 6.87 -10.70
CA THR A 151 9.85 8.00 -11.50
C THR A 151 11.11 8.60 -10.89
N ASP A 152 11.95 9.18 -11.73
CA ASP A 152 13.11 9.98 -11.33
C ASP A 152 12.98 11.46 -11.72
N GLY A 153 11.80 11.84 -12.23
CA GLY A 153 11.50 13.18 -12.70
C GLY A 153 11.86 13.46 -14.16
N GLU A 154 12.63 12.58 -14.80
CA GLU A 154 12.94 12.60 -16.23
C GLU A 154 12.25 11.44 -16.95
N HIS A 155 12.19 10.30 -16.29
CA HIS A 155 11.58 9.06 -16.75
C HIS A 155 10.53 8.55 -15.77
N VAL A 156 9.66 7.70 -16.28
CA VAL A 156 8.69 6.95 -15.48
C VAL A 156 8.61 5.50 -15.99
N TRP A 157 8.65 4.56 -15.04
CA TRP A 157 8.56 3.13 -15.31
C TRP A 157 7.22 2.60 -14.88
N PHE A 158 6.54 1.91 -15.78
CA PHE A 158 5.27 1.25 -15.53
C PHE A 158 5.40 -0.25 -15.72
N THR A 159 4.82 -1.00 -14.80
CA THR A 159 4.78 -2.46 -14.86
C THR A 159 3.35 -2.94 -15.12
N ASN A 160 3.14 -3.67 -16.21
CA ASN A 160 1.98 -4.52 -16.37
C ASN A 160 2.29 -5.88 -15.74
N GLY A 161 1.57 -6.25 -14.68
CA GLY A 161 1.73 -7.54 -13.98
C GLY A 161 1.54 -8.75 -14.90
N GLY A 162 0.90 -8.56 -16.05
CA GLY A 162 0.78 -9.53 -17.14
C GLY A 162 2.06 -9.72 -17.95
N GLY A 163 3.21 -9.15 -17.56
CA GLY A 163 4.52 -9.49 -18.08
C GLY A 163 5.21 -8.44 -18.97
N LYS A 164 4.93 -7.16 -18.79
CA LYS A 164 5.64 -6.09 -19.53
C LYS A 164 6.01 -4.91 -18.63
N LEU A 165 7.26 -4.48 -18.74
CA LEU A 165 7.81 -3.29 -18.09
C LEU A 165 8.18 -2.27 -19.18
N VAL A 166 7.77 -1.02 -19.01
CA VAL A 166 8.02 0.05 -19.99
C VAL A 166 8.56 1.28 -19.29
N CYS A 167 9.58 1.88 -19.88
CA CYS A 167 10.12 3.19 -19.51
C CYS A 167 9.61 4.23 -20.50
N PHE A 168 8.99 5.28 -19.99
CA PHE A 168 8.63 6.47 -20.78
C PHE A 168 9.43 7.68 -20.26
N THR A 169 9.62 8.67 -21.11
CA THR A 169 9.92 10.03 -20.65
C THR A 169 8.71 10.58 -19.88
N VAL A 170 8.88 11.61 -19.05
CA VAL A 170 7.74 12.27 -18.41
C VAL A 170 6.75 12.88 -19.41
N ALA A 171 7.15 13.10 -20.66
CA ALA A 171 6.28 13.51 -21.76
C ALA A 171 5.50 12.35 -22.40
N GLY A 172 5.76 11.11 -21.97
CA GLY A 172 5.05 9.92 -22.44
C GLY A 172 5.62 9.30 -23.74
N GLU A 173 6.88 9.57 -24.09
CA GLU A 173 7.58 8.92 -25.18
C GLU A 173 8.25 7.63 -24.68
N GLU A 174 8.05 6.50 -25.36
CA GLU A 174 8.70 5.23 -24.99
C GLU A 174 10.21 5.31 -25.23
N VAL A 175 10.98 5.01 -24.18
CA VAL A 175 12.45 4.95 -24.22
C VAL A 175 12.92 3.52 -24.45
N TRP A 176 12.37 2.59 -23.66
CA TRP A 176 12.59 1.15 -23.81
C TRP A 176 11.45 0.35 -23.19
N SER A 177 11.32 -0.88 -23.61
CA SER A 177 10.43 -1.85 -22.99
C SER A 177 11.07 -3.22 -22.83
N ARG A 178 10.56 -4.01 -21.89
CA ARG A 178 11.02 -5.35 -21.57
C ARG A 178 9.84 -6.26 -21.33
N VAL A 179 9.81 -7.41 -22.00
CA VAL A 179 8.89 -8.49 -21.70
C VAL A 179 9.55 -9.41 -20.67
N PHE A 180 8.79 -9.83 -19.66
CA PHE A 180 9.24 -10.73 -18.62
C PHE A 180 8.20 -11.83 -18.36
N GLN A 181 8.61 -12.90 -17.68
CA GLN A 181 7.69 -13.94 -17.29
C GLN A 181 6.82 -13.45 -16.14
N ALA A 182 5.51 -13.37 -16.37
CA ALA A 182 4.53 -13.06 -15.33
C ALA A 182 4.59 -14.07 -14.17
N THR A 183 4.18 -13.64 -12.99
CA THR A 183 4.21 -14.43 -11.75
C THR A 183 3.45 -15.75 -11.90
N PHE A 184 2.28 -15.70 -12.53
CA PHE A 184 1.46 -16.87 -12.84
C PHE A 184 1.17 -16.93 -14.33
N ASP A 185 0.82 -18.12 -14.80
CA ASP A 185 0.28 -18.29 -16.14
C ASP A 185 -1.25 -18.19 -16.08
N GLY A 186 -1.75 -17.01 -15.77
CA GLY A 186 -3.18 -16.77 -15.65
C GLY A 186 -3.54 -15.51 -14.87
N PRO A 187 -4.83 -15.30 -14.59
CA PRO A 187 -5.37 -14.02 -14.14
C PRO A 187 -5.06 -13.64 -12.68
N PHE A 188 -4.27 -14.43 -11.96
CA PHE A 188 -3.86 -14.17 -10.58
C PHE A 188 -2.45 -13.57 -10.49
N ASN A 189 -2.00 -12.92 -11.55
CA ASN A 189 -0.67 -12.31 -11.57
C ASN A 189 -0.53 -11.24 -10.51
N LYS A 190 0.60 -11.27 -9.84
CA LYS A 190 0.98 -10.36 -8.78
C LYS A 190 2.35 -9.78 -9.03
N GLN A 191 2.47 -8.52 -8.75
CA GLN A 191 3.73 -7.82 -8.67
C GLN A 191 3.75 -7.05 -7.37
N PHE A 192 4.93 -6.85 -6.81
CA PHE A 192 5.09 -5.91 -5.73
C PHE A 192 5.81 -4.65 -6.20
N GLU A 193 5.86 -3.68 -5.34
CA GLU A 193 6.36 -2.36 -5.61
C GLU A 193 7.81 -2.39 -6.10
N PRO A 194 8.11 -1.88 -7.28
CA PRO A 194 9.49 -1.69 -7.72
C PRO A 194 10.13 -0.52 -6.96
N PHE A 195 11.46 -0.54 -6.87
CA PHE A 195 12.24 0.50 -6.22
C PHE A 195 13.23 1.11 -7.18
N LEU A 196 13.44 2.41 -7.08
CA LEU A 196 14.52 3.12 -7.74
C LEU A 196 15.59 3.48 -6.73
N ILE A 197 16.81 3.02 -6.95
CA ILE A 197 17.95 3.27 -6.08
C ILE A 197 19.12 3.86 -6.86
N GLU A 198 19.97 4.59 -6.18
CA GLU A 198 21.26 5.00 -6.71
C GLU A 198 22.31 3.95 -6.40
N ASP A 199 23.09 3.54 -7.39
CA ASP A 199 24.23 2.65 -7.26
C ASP A 199 25.49 3.35 -7.76
N GLU A 200 26.57 3.21 -7.01
CA GLU A 200 27.89 3.64 -7.44
C GLU A 200 28.79 2.41 -7.56
N ARG A 201 29.21 2.13 -8.77
CA ARG A 201 30.06 0.99 -9.07
C ARG A 201 31.20 1.41 -10.01
N ASP A 202 32.42 1.08 -9.61
CA ASP A 202 33.63 1.40 -10.38
C ASP A 202 33.76 2.90 -10.70
N GLY A 203 33.32 3.77 -9.75
CA GLY A 203 33.36 5.23 -9.88
C GLY A 203 32.26 5.82 -10.76
N ALA A 204 31.35 5.01 -11.31
CA ALA A 204 30.20 5.47 -12.09
C ALA A 204 28.91 5.40 -11.27
N LYS A 205 28.21 6.53 -11.18
CA LYS A 205 26.86 6.59 -10.61
C LYS A 205 25.83 6.20 -11.64
N ARG A 206 24.87 5.38 -11.23
CA ARG A 206 23.74 4.97 -12.07
C ARG A 206 22.47 4.85 -11.22
N LYS A 207 21.31 4.94 -11.85
CA LYS A 207 20.03 4.56 -11.26
C LYS A 207 19.75 3.11 -11.60
N VAL A 208 19.31 2.35 -10.60
CA VAL A 208 18.95 0.93 -10.74
C VAL A 208 17.50 0.77 -10.36
N LEU A 209 16.72 0.23 -11.28
CA LEU A 209 15.34 -0.18 -11.04
C LEU A 209 15.36 -1.61 -10.49
N VAL A 210 14.90 -1.77 -9.25
CA VAL A 210 14.74 -3.09 -8.62
C VAL A 210 13.34 -3.60 -8.92
N HIS A 211 13.26 -4.74 -9.59
CA HIS A 211 12.04 -5.32 -10.13
C HIS A 211 11.99 -6.82 -9.83
N MET A 212 10.80 -7.42 -9.77
CA MET A 212 10.62 -8.85 -9.54
C MET A 212 10.29 -9.58 -10.84
N GLU A 213 10.98 -10.68 -11.09
CA GLU A 213 10.65 -11.58 -12.20
C GLU A 213 10.65 -13.05 -11.74
N ALA A 214 9.85 -13.87 -12.42
CA ALA A 214 9.78 -15.31 -12.19
C ALA A 214 10.78 -16.05 -13.08
N PHE A 215 11.43 -17.06 -12.51
CA PHE A 215 12.39 -17.95 -13.19
C PHE A 215 12.07 -19.40 -12.86
N PRO A 216 12.50 -20.35 -13.70
CA PRO A 216 12.42 -21.77 -13.36
C PRO A 216 13.04 -22.04 -11.98
N ALA A 217 12.34 -22.78 -11.14
CA ALA A 217 12.86 -23.20 -9.85
C ALA A 217 14.07 -24.13 -10.05
N PRO A 218 15.05 -24.14 -9.13
CA PRO A 218 16.27 -24.92 -9.28
C PRO A 218 16.05 -26.43 -9.45
N ASP A 219 14.95 -26.93 -8.92
CA ASP A 219 14.59 -28.36 -8.86
C ASP A 219 13.23 -28.66 -9.54
N ALA A 220 12.75 -27.74 -10.39
CA ALA A 220 11.45 -27.90 -11.02
C ALA A 220 11.45 -29.03 -12.05
N ALA A 221 10.56 -30.01 -11.86
CA ALA A 221 10.27 -31.03 -12.85
C ALA A 221 9.51 -30.46 -14.06
N ASP A 222 8.68 -29.43 -13.83
CA ASP A 222 7.97 -28.65 -14.84
C ASP A 222 8.16 -27.15 -14.59
N PRO A 223 9.10 -26.49 -15.30
CA PRO A 223 9.40 -25.07 -15.11
C PRO A 223 8.30 -24.13 -15.60
N ILE A 224 7.29 -24.63 -16.30
CA ILE A 224 6.18 -23.83 -16.82
C ILE A 224 5.04 -23.78 -15.79
N SER A 225 4.93 -24.78 -14.91
CA SER A 225 3.88 -24.84 -13.89
C SER A 225 4.02 -23.73 -12.85
N LEU A 226 2.91 -23.40 -12.20
CA LEU A 226 2.86 -22.46 -11.06
C LEU A 226 3.88 -22.82 -9.97
N HIS A 227 4.07 -24.11 -9.71
CA HIS A 227 5.00 -24.62 -8.69
C HIS A 227 6.44 -24.77 -9.19
N GLY A 228 6.65 -24.61 -10.48
CA GLY A 228 7.94 -24.73 -11.13
C GLY A 228 8.70 -23.43 -11.25
N ARG A 229 8.20 -22.33 -10.66
CA ARG A 229 8.83 -20.99 -10.76
C ARG A 229 9.08 -20.41 -9.40
N TRP A 230 10.23 -19.80 -9.27
CA TRP A 230 10.61 -18.98 -8.11
C TRP A 230 10.76 -17.52 -8.53
N HIS A 231 10.50 -16.61 -7.61
CA HIS A 231 10.57 -15.17 -7.85
C HIS A 231 11.88 -14.62 -7.31
N TYR A 232 12.52 -13.78 -8.11
CA TYR A 232 13.81 -13.16 -7.76
C TYR A 232 13.73 -11.65 -8.00
N LEU A 233 14.50 -10.91 -7.21
CA LEU A 233 14.76 -9.51 -7.48
C LEU A 233 15.79 -9.38 -8.60
N LEU A 234 15.56 -8.46 -9.53
CA LEU A 234 16.50 -8.03 -10.53
C LEU A 234 16.83 -6.56 -10.31
N GLY A 235 18.11 -6.22 -10.39
CA GLY A 235 18.53 -4.84 -10.61
C GLY A 235 18.67 -4.60 -12.09
N LEU A 236 17.91 -3.67 -12.63
CA LEU A 236 17.97 -3.25 -14.03
C LEU A 236 18.63 -1.88 -14.11
N ASP A 237 19.49 -1.67 -15.09
CA ASP A 237 19.93 -0.33 -15.45
C ASP A 237 18.71 0.49 -15.87
N ALA A 238 18.40 1.54 -15.13
CA ALA A 238 17.15 2.28 -15.31
C ALA A 238 17.05 2.98 -16.67
N ALA A 239 18.20 3.36 -17.26
CA ALA A 239 18.23 4.03 -18.55
C ALA A 239 18.04 3.08 -19.75
N THR A 240 18.37 1.79 -19.58
CA THR A 240 18.42 0.84 -20.71
C THR A 240 17.58 -0.41 -20.54
N GLY A 241 17.05 -0.68 -19.31
CA GLY A 241 16.35 -1.92 -18.99
C GLY A 241 17.25 -3.17 -18.93
N LYS A 242 18.57 -3.02 -19.08
CA LYS A 242 19.52 -4.13 -19.04
C LYS A 242 19.69 -4.67 -17.63
N GLN A 243 19.61 -5.99 -17.47
CA GLN A 243 19.85 -6.62 -16.18
C GLN A 243 21.33 -6.46 -15.74
N LEU A 244 21.52 -5.96 -14.54
CA LEU A 244 22.81 -5.79 -13.89
C LEU A 244 23.12 -6.94 -12.92
N TRP A 245 22.09 -7.37 -12.16
CA TRP A 245 22.21 -8.45 -11.18
C TRP A 245 20.85 -9.13 -10.95
N ARG A 246 20.87 -10.28 -10.33
CA ARG A 246 19.71 -11.02 -9.81
C ARG A 246 20.01 -11.41 -8.37
N SER A 247 19.00 -11.39 -7.49
CA SER A 247 19.16 -11.82 -6.10
C SER A 247 19.59 -13.28 -6.01
N GLU A 248 20.42 -13.60 -5.01
CA GLU A 248 20.77 -14.99 -4.70
C GLU A 248 19.58 -15.76 -4.15
N ASP A 249 18.81 -15.10 -3.28
CA ASP A 249 17.63 -15.68 -2.69
C ASP A 249 16.39 -15.29 -3.46
N ALA A 250 15.52 -16.27 -3.62
CA ALA A 250 14.15 -16.07 -4.07
C ALA A 250 13.31 -15.42 -2.95
N LEU A 251 12.20 -14.84 -3.33
CA LEU A 251 11.24 -14.19 -2.43
C LEU A 251 9.81 -14.62 -2.79
N THR A 252 8.93 -14.49 -1.82
CA THR A 252 7.50 -14.72 -2.07
C THR A 252 6.84 -13.51 -2.71
N HIS A 253 5.95 -13.76 -3.67
CA HIS A 253 5.07 -12.73 -4.24
C HIS A 253 3.91 -12.33 -3.32
N TYR A 254 3.83 -12.89 -2.12
CA TYR A 254 2.81 -12.55 -1.11
C TYR A 254 3.27 -11.51 -0.08
N ASN A 255 4.50 -11.06 -0.15
CA ASN A 255 5.06 -10.12 0.80
C ASN A 255 5.54 -8.86 0.07
N ALA A 256 5.19 -7.70 0.60
CA ALA A 256 5.73 -6.43 0.13
C ALA A 256 7.12 -6.22 0.75
N PRO A 257 8.20 -6.22 -0.04
CA PRO A 257 9.53 -5.95 0.47
C PRO A 257 9.66 -4.49 0.88
N THR A 258 10.55 -4.22 1.83
CA THR A 258 10.83 -2.88 2.32
C THR A 258 12.31 -2.55 2.24
N LEU A 259 12.63 -1.30 1.93
CA LEU A 259 13.99 -0.80 1.98
C LEU A 259 14.43 -0.55 3.43
N GLY A 260 15.72 -0.71 3.66
CA GLY A 260 16.35 -0.41 4.93
C GLY A 260 17.86 -0.33 4.82
N THR A 261 18.54 -0.38 5.95
CA THR A 261 19.99 -0.39 6.08
C THR A 261 20.47 -1.61 6.87
N HIS A 262 21.69 -2.03 6.64
CA HIS A 262 22.34 -3.10 7.39
C HIS A 262 23.75 -2.65 7.79
N PRO A 263 24.21 -2.93 9.04
CA PRO A 263 25.49 -2.41 9.53
C PRO A 263 26.72 -2.88 8.72
N ASP A 264 26.65 -4.03 8.08
CA ASP A 264 27.75 -4.61 7.31
C ASP A 264 27.65 -4.33 5.79
N VAL A 265 26.71 -3.45 5.37
CA VAL A 265 26.48 -3.11 3.96
C VAL A 265 26.54 -1.61 3.76
N GLN A 266 27.36 -1.18 2.81
CA GLN A 266 27.35 0.21 2.37
C GLN A 266 26.22 0.40 1.33
N GLY A 267 25.20 1.19 1.69
CA GLY A 267 24.04 1.45 0.85
C GLY A 267 22.78 0.71 1.30
N PRO A 268 21.72 0.82 0.52
CA PRO A 268 20.43 0.24 0.88
C PRO A 268 20.44 -1.29 0.77
N VAL A 269 19.65 -1.90 1.65
CA VAL A 269 19.28 -3.31 1.59
C VAL A 269 17.77 -3.43 1.45
N ILE A 270 17.29 -4.60 1.02
CA ILE A 270 15.89 -4.92 0.99
C ILE A 270 15.60 -6.12 1.89
N PHE A 271 14.55 -5.98 2.71
CA PHE A 271 14.01 -7.06 3.53
C PHE A 271 12.88 -7.73 2.76
N HIS A 272 12.97 -9.04 2.58
CA HIS A 272 11.91 -9.78 1.86
C HIS A 272 11.70 -11.16 2.46
N ALA A 273 10.44 -11.61 2.43
CA ALA A 273 10.06 -12.94 2.88
C ALA A 273 10.21 -13.99 1.78
N ARG A 274 10.24 -15.26 2.18
CA ARG A 274 10.34 -16.45 1.34
C ARG A 274 9.26 -17.46 1.71
N GLY A 275 8.78 -18.17 0.71
CA GLY A 275 7.71 -19.14 0.90
C GLY A 275 6.35 -18.52 1.19
N GLY A 276 5.34 -19.30 1.35
CA GLY A 276 4.00 -18.79 1.65
C GLY A 276 2.89 -19.82 1.44
N PRO A 277 1.64 -19.38 1.60
CA PRO A 277 0.46 -20.20 1.35
C PRO A 277 0.29 -20.48 -0.14
N HIS A 278 -0.68 -21.32 -0.47
CA HIS A 278 -1.05 -21.67 -1.84
C HIS A 278 0.11 -22.21 -2.68
N ALA A 279 0.95 -23.04 -2.03
CA ALA A 279 2.05 -23.73 -2.69
C ALA A 279 3.10 -22.80 -3.33
N VAL A 280 3.33 -21.65 -2.74
CA VAL A 280 4.46 -20.76 -3.08
C VAL A 280 5.76 -21.53 -2.83
N PRO A 281 6.57 -21.80 -3.85
CA PRO A 281 7.62 -22.82 -3.77
C PRO A 281 8.95 -22.33 -3.19
N GLU A 282 9.15 -21.05 -3.00
CA GLU A 282 10.41 -20.49 -2.54
C GLU A 282 10.77 -21.01 -1.15
N ARG A 283 11.86 -21.72 -1.05
CA ARG A 283 12.32 -22.38 0.18
C ARG A 283 13.74 -21.94 0.58
N PRO A 284 14.08 -22.04 1.87
CA PRO A 284 13.20 -22.32 3.03
C PRO A 284 12.26 -21.16 3.34
N VAL A 285 11.16 -21.44 4.07
CA VAL A 285 10.26 -20.40 4.58
C VAL A 285 11.02 -19.52 5.59
N GLY A 286 10.84 -18.22 5.48
CA GLY A 286 11.52 -17.27 6.33
C GLY A 286 11.73 -15.93 5.63
N MET A 287 12.90 -15.34 5.81
CA MET A 287 13.25 -14.07 5.19
C MET A 287 14.71 -13.98 4.80
N SER A 288 15.01 -13.03 3.93
CA SER A 288 16.38 -12.67 3.56
C SER A 288 16.56 -11.15 3.58
N ILE A 289 17.80 -10.74 3.84
CA ILE A 289 18.29 -9.38 3.63
C ILE A 289 19.19 -9.41 2.40
N THR A 290 18.82 -8.68 1.36
CA THR A 290 19.58 -8.62 0.12
C THR A 290 20.18 -7.23 -0.08
N ALA A 291 21.49 -7.16 -0.34
CA ALA A 291 22.17 -5.92 -0.68
C ALA A 291 21.79 -5.48 -2.10
N LEU A 292 21.61 -4.17 -2.31
CA LEU A 292 21.12 -3.65 -3.58
C LEU A 292 22.21 -2.93 -4.40
N THR A 293 23.33 -2.56 -3.79
CA THR A 293 24.35 -1.71 -4.40
C THR A 293 25.76 -2.27 -4.33
N GLY A 294 26.65 -1.72 -5.13
CA GLY A 294 28.06 -2.02 -5.14
C GLY A 294 28.37 -3.47 -5.56
N LYS A 295 29.51 -4.00 -5.04
CA LYS A 295 29.96 -5.37 -5.34
C LYS A 295 29.10 -6.47 -4.69
N GLN A 296 28.26 -6.09 -3.73
CA GLN A 296 27.37 -7.01 -3.01
C GLN A 296 25.96 -7.01 -3.60
N ALA A 297 25.65 -6.20 -4.60
CA ALA A 297 24.32 -6.11 -5.21
C ALA A 297 23.79 -7.48 -5.65
N GLY A 298 22.60 -7.82 -5.17
CA GLY A 298 21.96 -9.13 -5.35
C GLY A 298 22.37 -10.21 -4.35
N LYS A 299 23.39 -9.99 -3.50
CA LYS A 299 23.83 -10.98 -2.52
C LYS A 299 22.96 -10.96 -1.26
N SER A 300 22.67 -12.14 -0.75
CA SER A 300 22.02 -12.32 0.55
C SER A 300 23.03 -12.11 1.67
N ILE A 301 22.78 -11.09 2.48
CA ILE A 301 23.67 -10.70 3.60
C ILE A 301 23.35 -11.52 4.85
N ALA A 302 22.06 -11.75 5.10
CA ALA A 302 21.60 -12.56 6.21
C ALA A 302 20.29 -13.29 5.83
N ARG A 303 20.06 -14.44 6.47
CA ARG A 303 18.87 -15.28 6.26
C ARG A 303 18.31 -15.71 7.60
N PHE A 304 17.00 -15.61 7.71
CA PHE A 304 16.24 -16.22 8.78
C PHE A 304 15.42 -17.38 8.18
N VAL A 305 15.56 -18.56 8.77
CA VAL A 305 14.72 -19.72 8.47
C VAL A 305 13.75 -19.88 9.62
N ASP A 306 12.46 -19.81 9.35
CA ASP A 306 11.46 -19.99 10.41
C ASP A 306 11.45 -21.45 10.88
N PRO A 307 11.91 -21.73 12.12
CA PRO A 307 11.98 -23.08 12.64
C PRO A 307 10.59 -23.71 12.84
N ARG A 308 9.54 -22.89 12.84
CA ARG A 308 8.15 -23.33 12.98
C ARG A 308 7.56 -23.82 11.66
N GLY A 309 8.25 -23.53 10.53
CA GLY A 309 7.75 -23.85 9.19
C GLY A 309 6.41 -23.16 8.87
N ASN A 310 6.16 -22.01 9.49
CA ASN A 310 4.88 -21.32 9.39
C ASN A 310 4.76 -20.56 8.07
N HIS A 311 4.21 -21.23 7.06
CA HIS A 311 3.99 -20.64 5.74
C HIS A 311 3.13 -19.36 5.77
N GLU A 312 2.23 -19.23 6.74
CA GLU A 312 1.35 -18.06 6.85
C GLU A 312 2.11 -16.79 7.29
N ALA A 313 3.23 -16.94 7.98
CA ALA A 313 4.06 -15.80 8.39
C ALA A 313 4.62 -15.04 7.19
N SER A 314 4.89 -15.70 6.07
CA SER A 314 5.43 -15.08 4.87
C SER A 314 4.46 -14.12 4.17
N LEU A 315 3.18 -14.12 4.53
CA LEU A 315 2.21 -13.12 4.08
C LEU A 315 2.37 -11.76 4.77
N GLN A 316 3.16 -11.70 5.84
CA GLN A 316 3.30 -10.50 6.63
C GLN A 316 4.41 -9.59 6.09
N THR A 317 4.17 -8.30 6.13
CA THR A 317 5.21 -7.32 5.85
C THR A 317 6.20 -7.31 7.00
N MET A 318 7.47 -7.47 6.68
CA MET A 318 8.51 -7.19 7.66
C MET A 318 8.74 -5.70 7.78
N THR A 319 8.94 -5.27 9.01
CA THR A 319 9.23 -3.86 9.28
C THR A 319 10.36 -3.75 10.30
N ALA A 320 11.21 -2.75 10.13
CA ALA A 320 12.25 -2.42 11.10
C ALA A 320 11.65 -1.62 12.26
N SER A 321 12.10 -1.90 13.48
CA SER A 321 11.84 -1.10 14.68
C SER A 321 13.17 -0.72 15.34
N SER A 322 13.13 0.09 16.40
CA SER A 322 14.32 0.41 17.19
C SER A 322 14.95 -0.81 17.86
N GLU A 323 14.18 -1.88 18.09
CA GLU A 323 14.60 -3.10 18.77
C GLU A 323 15.09 -4.18 17.81
N GLY A 324 14.83 -4.04 16.51
CA GLY A 324 15.18 -5.00 15.49
C GLY A 324 14.11 -5.15 14.42
N LEU A 325 14.17 -6.23 13.65
CA LEU A 325 13.19 -6.53 12.63
C LEU A 325 11.99 -7.26 13.22
N CYS A 326 10.80 -6.80 12.88
CA CYS A 326 9.55 -7.40 13.33
C CYS A 326 9.06 -8.41 12.29
N TRP A 327 8.95 -9.67 12.69
CA TRP A 327 8.38 -10.77 11.94
C TRP A 327 7.04 -11.16 12.54
N VAL A 328 5.97 -11.04 11.78
CA VAL A 328 4.61 -11.29 12.29
C VAL A 328 4.23 -12.75 12.08
N LEU A 329 3.87 -13.44 13.14
CA LEU A 329 3.33 -14.79 13.14
C LEU A 329 1.81 -14.75 13.27
N LYS A 330 1.13 -15.34 12.28
CA LYS A 330 -0.34 -15.38 12.27
C LYS A 330 -0.88 -16.52 13.14
N GLU A 331 -0.48 -17.73 12.83
CA GLU A 331 -0.95 -18.95 13.48
C GLU A 331 0.22 -19.89 13.77
N PRO A 332 0.11 -20.75 14.77
CA PRO A 332 -1.00 -20.86 15.73
C PRO A 332 -0.95 -19.87 16.89
N ARG A 333 0.03 -18.97 16.93
CA ARG A 333 0.37 -18.21 18.13
C ARG A 333 -0.14 -16.77 18.15
N SER A 334 -0.42 -16.15 17.00
CA SER A 334 -0.69 -14.72 16.91
C SER A 334 0.34 -13.90 17.70
N ALA A 335 1.53 -13.80 17.16
CA ALA A 335 2.67 -13.19 17.85
C ALA A 335 3.49 -12.31 16.90
N ILE A 336 4.31 -11.46 17.47
CA ILE A 336 5.38 -10.75 16.78
C ILE A 336 6.70 -11.29 17.31
N VAL A 337 7.56 -11.72 16.40
CA VAL A 337 8.95 -12.10 16.72
C VAL A 337 9.85 -10.94 16.39
N ILE A 338 10.65 -10.51 17.34
CA ILE A 338 11.69 -9.51 17.15
C ILE A 338 12.99 -10.25 16.82
N LEU A 339 13.53 -9.96 15.64
CA LEU A 339 14.79 -10.50 15.17
C LEU A 339 15.89 -9.46 15.33
N ASP A 340 17.09 -9.90 15.65
CA ASP A 340 18.26 -9.04 15.58
C ASP A 340 18.47 -8.52 14.16
N ALA A 341 18.64 -7.22 13.98
CA ALA A 341 18.72 -6.60 12.66
C ALA A 341 19.98 -7.01 11.86
N LYS A 342 21.00 -7.52 12.53
CA LYS A 342 22.27 -7.94 11.92
C LYS A 342 22.33 -9.45 11.70
N THR A 343 22.02 -10.24 12.73
CA THR A 343 22.19 -11.70 12.71
C THR A 343 20.92 -12.43 12.33
N LEU A 344 19.75 -11.78 12.43
CA LEU A 344 18.41 -12.37 12.30
C LEU A 344 18.11 -13.45 13.35
N GLU A 345 18.86 -13.49 14.44
CA GLU A 345 18.53 -14.34 15.59
C GLU A 345 17.29 -13.81 16.31
N GLU A 346 16.46 -14.72 16.82
CA GLU A 346 15.27 -14.36 17.58
C GLU A 346 15.68 -13.75 18.94
N LYS A 347 15.31 -12.51 19.17
CA LYS A 347 15.52 -11.80 20.46
C LYS A 347 14.36 -11.98 21.41
N ARG A 348 13.12 -11.96 20.88
CA ARG A 348 11.91 -11.98 21.68
C ARG A 348 10.71 -12.40 20.84
N GLU A 349 9.75 -13.06 21.48
CA GLU A 349 8.38 -13.25 20.98
C GLU A 349 7.40 -12.45 21.86
N ILE A 350 6.48 -11.73 21.23
CA ILE A 350 5.43 -10.92 21.88
C ILE A 350 4.08 -11.50 21.49
N SER A 351 3.34 -12.04 22.45
CA SER A 351 1.99 -12.53 22.20
C SER A 351 1.02 -11.37 21.94
N LEU A 352 0.21 -11.50 20.88
CA LEU A 352 -0.85 -10.55 20.55
C LEU A 352 -2.18 -10.89 21.26
N THR A 353 -2.21 -11.95 22.06
CA THR A 353 -3.46 -12.46 22.67
C THR A 353 -3.39 -12.64 24.18
N LYS A 354 -2.20 -12.55 24.79
CA LYS A 354 -2.00 -12.79 26.21
C LYS A 354 -1.58 -11.53 26.93
N GLY A 355 -2.29 -11.22 28.03
CA GLY A 355 -1.99 -10.07 28.88
C GLY A 355 -2.13 -8.73 28.16
N VAL A 356 -3.01 -8.60 27.19
CA VAL A 356 -3.18 -7.39 26.38
C VAL A 356 -4.06 -6.35 27.06
N PHE A 357 -3.92 -5.11 26.62
CA PHE A 357 -4.79 -4.00 27.03
C PHE A 357 -5.81 -3.74 25.92
N HIS A 358 -7.09 -3.67 26.30
CA HIS A 358 -8.18 -3.43 25.36
C HIS A 358 -8.99 -2.23 25.79
N ARG A 359 -8.86 -1.14 25.07
CA ARG A 359 -9.64 0.09 25.20
C ARG A 359 -10.88 -0.03 24.32
N GLU A 360 -12.03 -0.26 24.92
CA GLU A 360 -13.30 -0.48 24.22
C GLU A 360 -14.35 0.53 24.63
N ARG A 361 -15.28 0.77 23.70
CA ARG A 361 -16.41 1.66 23.90
C ARG A 361 -17.63 0.89 24.39
N ASP A 362 -18.22 1.31 25.48
CA ASP A 362 -19.51 0.81 25.94
C ASP A 362 -20.61 1.22 24.94
N PRO A 363 -21.36 0.28 24.37
CA PRO A 363 -22.38 0.59 23.36
C PRO A 363 -23.60 1.35 23.92
N GLU A 364 -23.88 1.23 25.22
CA GLU A 364 -25.05 1.85 25.86
C GLU A 364 -24.74 3.26 26.33
N THR A 365 -23.64 3.43 27.05
CA THR A 365 -23.25 4.73 27.61
C THR A 365 -22.43 5.58 26.65
N GLY A 366 -21.70 4.94 25.73
CA GLY A 366 -20.75 5.60 24.85
C GLY A 366 -19.40 5.92 25.48
N GLU A 367 -19.20 5.57 26.75
CA GLU A 367 -17.96 5.79 27.45
C GLU A 367 -16.90 4.74 27.10
N PHE A 368 -15.63 5.15 27.16
CA PHE A 368 -14.52 4.24 26.94
C PHE A 368 -13.99 3.72 28.27
N HIS A 369 -13.70 2.43 28.31
CA HIS A 369 -13.05 1.79 29.45
C HIS A 369 -11.90 0.89 28.97
N THR A 370 -10.88 0.72 29.80
CA THR A 370 -9.73 -0.15 29.51
C THR A 370 -9.85 -1.43 30.32
N ARG A 371 -9.83 -2.56 29.63
CA ARG A 371 -9.63 -3.87 30.25
C ARG A 371 -8.13 -4.16 30.21
N GLU A 372 -7.55 -4.42 31.37
CA GLU A 372 -6.11 -4.66 31.51
C GLU A 372 -5.80 -6.14 31.62
N ALA A 373 -4.64 -6.54 31.09
CA ALA A 373 -4.10 -7.90 31.16
C ALA A 373 -5.09 -8.99 30.72
N VAL A 374 -5.83 -8.72 29.63
CA VAL A 374 -6.83 -9.64 29.09
C VAL A 374 -6.18 -10.73 28.28
N ASP A 375 -6.60 -11.96 28.50
CA ASP A 375 -6.30 -13.07 27.62
C ASP A 375 -7.42 -13.23 26.60
N LEU A 376 -7.10 -13.11 25.32
CA LEU A 376 -8.03 -13.32 24.21
C LEU A 376 -8.11 -14.81 23.90
N GLU A 377 -9.33 -15.34 23.77
CA GLU A 377 -9.58 -16.77 23.60
C GLU A 377 -9.11 -17.33 22.25
N ARG A 378 -9.06 -16.48 21.23
CA ARG A 378 -8.61 -16.86 19.88
C ARG A 378 -7.64 -15.87 19.30
N GLY A 379 -6.89 -16.34 18.29
CA GLY A 379 -5.88 -15.55 17.62
C GLY A 379 -6.43 -14.27 17.02
N VAL A 380 -5.71 -13.18 17.23
CA VAL A 380 -5.90 -11.92 16.54
C VAL A 380 -5.14 -11.99 15.24
N PHE A 381 -5.81 -11.62 14.17
CA PHE A 381 -5.15 -11.41 12.89
C PHE A 381 -4.73 -9.95 12.78
N PRO A 382 -3.44 -9.63 12.93
CA PRO A 382 -2.96 -8.35 12.44
C PRO A 382 -3.21 -8.29 10.95
N VAL A 383 -3.54 -7.12 10.45
CA VAL A 383 -3.72 -6.93 9.01
C VAL A 383 -2.43 -7.31 8.31
N ARG A 384 -2.53 -8.24 7.36
CA ARG A 384 -1.39 -8.96 6.77
C ARG A 384 -0.34 -8.06 6.13
N TYR A 385 -0.72 -6.86 5.69
CA TYR A 385 0.15 -5.96 4.94
C TYR A 385 0.24 -4.56 5.55
N SER A 386 -0.29 -4.38 6.75
CA SER A 386 -0.46 -3.06 7.34
C SER A 386 0.29 -2.86 8.65
N ALA A 387 1.21 -3.76 9.00
CA ALA A 387 2.09 -3.54 10.13
C ALA A 387 3.10 -2.45 9.77
N HIS A 388 3.20 -1.42 10.58
CA HIS A 388 4.09 -0.30 10.37
C HIS A 388 4.79 0.08 11.68
N ALA A 389 6.13 0.18 11.65
CA ALA A 389 6.90 0.64 12.78
C ALA A 389 7.22 2.13 12.65
N HIS A 390 7.21 2.83 13.76
CA HIS A 390 7.72 4.18 13.82
C HIS A 390 9.24 4.15 14.01
N PRO A 391 10.08 4.73 13.13
CA PRO A 391 11.52 4.58 13.20
C PRO A 391 12.18 5.22 14.43
N ALA A 392 11.55 6.22 15.02
CA ALA A 392 12.08 6.91 16.20
C ALA A 392 11.53 6.36 17.54
N GLN A 393 10.64 5.36 17.48
CA GLN A 393 9.98 4.80 18.65
C GLN A 393 9.84 3.29 18.57
N PRO A 394 9.80 2.59 19.70
CA PRO A 394 9.66 1.14 19.75
C PRO A 394 8.20 0.67 19.55
N TYR A 395 7.44 1.31 18.67
CA TYR A 395 6.05 0.94 18.40
C TYR A 395 5.86 0.35 17.02
N LEU A 396 5.11 -0.74 16.97
CA LEU A 396 4.53 -1.33 15.78
C LEU A 396 3.02 -1.13 15.81
N PHE A 397 2.42 -0.69 14.70
CA PHE A 397 1.00 -0.43 14.57
C PHE A 397 0.36 -1.36 13.56
N PHE A 398 -0.86 -1.82 13.83
CA PHE A 398 -1.63 -2.64 12.89
C PHE A 398 -3.14 -2.53 13.12
N GLN A 399 -3.89 -2.81 12.07
CA GLN A 399 -5.34 -2.96 12.13
C GLN A 399 -5.70 -4.39 12.56
N CYS A 400 -6.80 -4.57 13.30
CA CYS A 400 -7.29 -5.88 13.70
C CYS A 400 -8.52 -6.28 12.89
N TYR A 401 -8.63 -7.57 12.59
CA TYR A 401 -9.78 -8.12 11.86
C TYR A 401 -10.88 -8.63 12.78
N ALA A 402 -12.12 -8.47 12.31
CA ALA A 402 -13.28 -9.11 12.91
C ALA A 402 -13.47 -10.56 12.42
N THR A 403 -13.05 -10.87 11.19
CA THR A 403 -13.19 -12.22 10.62
C THR A 403 -11.91 -12.66 9.90
N ALA A 404 -11.65 -13.96 9.94
CA ALA A 404 -10.60 -14.58 9.16
C ALA A 404 -11.21 -15.62 8.23
N TRP A 405 -11.16 -15.36 6.91
CA TRP A 405 -11.63 -16.31 5.90
C TRP A 405 -13.09 -16.78 6.11
N GLY A 406 -14.00 -15.84 6.40
CA GLY A 406 -15.41 -16.14 6.63
C GLY A 406 -15.72 -16.83 7.96
N LYS A 407 -14.75 -16.92 8.87
CA LYS A 407 -14.95 -17.39 10.24
C LYS A 407 -14.91 -16.21 11.20
N PRO A 408 -15.84 -16.12 12.17
CA PRO A 408 -15.77 -15.07 13.18
C PRO A 408 -14.41 -15.10 13.89
N SER A 409 -13.69 -14.00 13.85
CA SER A 409 -12.54 -13.78 14.72
C SER A 409 -13.06 -13.46 16.12
N ILE A 410 -12.45 -14.02 17.14
CA ILE A 410 -12.78 -13.70 18.54
C ILE A 410 -11.76 -12.72 19.11
N GLY A 411 -11.03 -12.04 18.25
CA GLY A 411 -10.22 -10.91 18.65
C GLY A 411 -11.06 -9.65 18.77
N PRO A 412 -10.49 -8.55 19.29
CA PRO A 412 -11.15 -7.26 19.30
C PRO A 412 -11.42 -6.84 17.85
N SER A 413 -12.70 -6.69 17.52
CA SER A 413 -13.17 -6.21 16.22
C SER A 413 -13.12 -4.69 16.16
N TYR A 414 -12.92 -4.14 14.96
CA TYR A 414 -12.89 -2.68 14.76
C TYR A 414 -11.84 -1.97 15.63
N CYS A 415 -10.68 -2.61 15.82
CA CYS A 415 -9.59 -2.07 16.61
C CYS A 415 -8.36 -1.80 15.77
N PHE A 416 -7.61 -0.79 16.17
CA PHE A 416 -6.21 -0.64 15.82
C PHE A 416 -5.35 -0.94 17.03
N ALA A 417 -4.22 -1.60 16.78
CA ALA A 417 -3.32 -2.00 17.85
C ALA A 417 -2.00 -1.24 17.77
N ARG A 418 -1.42 -1.04 18.95
CA ARG A 418 -0.04 -0.60 19.12
C ARG A 418 0.70 -1.63 19.97
N VAL A 419 1.91 -2.00 19.53
CA VAL A 419 2.80 -2.89 20.24
C VAL A 419 4.09 -2.18 20.57
N HIS A 420 4.43 -2.11 21.86
CA HIS A 420 5.72 -1.61 22.30
C HIS A 420 6.75 -2.72 22.21
N THR A 421 7.60 -2.67 21.18
CA THR A 421 8.53 -3.77 20.86
C THR A 421 9.59 -4.01 21.93
N ALA A 422 9.98 -3.00 22.71
CA ALA A 422 10.94 -3.15 23.80
C ALA A 422 10.33 -3.77 25.08
N THR A 423 9.09 -3.43 25.45
CA THR A 423 8.44 -3.95 26.67
C THR A 423 7.55 -5.16 26.41
N GLY A 424 7.03 -5.29 25.20
CA GLY A 424 6.04 -6.30 24.84
C GLY A 424 4.61 -5.90 25.18
N LYS A 425 4.35 -4.66 25.60
CA LYS A 425 2.99 -4.18 25.87
C LYS A 425 2.19 -4.11 24.58
N VAL A 426 1.01 -4.73 24.56
CA VAL A 426 0.07 -4.73 23.43
C VAL A 426 -1.19 -3.98 23.84
N GLU A 427 -1.55 -2.96 23.05
CA GLU A 427 -2.68 -2.09 23.34
C GLU A 427 -3.63 -2.06 22.13
N TYR A 428 -4.89 -2.42 22.36
CA TYR A 428 -5.96 -2.38 21.37
C TYR A 428 -6.86 -1.19 21.65
N LEU A 429 -7.19 -0.40 20.61
CA LEU A 429 -8.12 0.71 20.65
C LEU A 429 -9.28 0.45 19.70
N GLU A 430 -10.50 0.35 20.23
CA GLU A 430 -11.71 0.31 19.41
C GLU A 430 -11.96 1.69 18.79
N VAL A 431 -12.32 1.69 17.52
CA VAL A 431 -12.59 2.91 16.74
C VAL A 431 -13.92 2.78 15.99
N PRO A 432 -14.51 3.91 15.51
CA PRO A 432 -15.71 3.84 14.69
C PRO A 432 -15.44 3.04 13.41
N SER A 433 -16.40 2.22 13.01
CA SER A 433 -16.38 1.48 11.74
C SER A 433 -16.87 2.32 10.55
N GLY A 434 -17.35 3.54 10.81
CA GLY A 434 -17.81 4.46 9.79
C GLY A 434 -17.93 5.89 10.32
N VAL A 435 -18.03 6.85 9.40
CA VAL A 435 -18.25 8.25 9.71
C VAL A 435 -19.29 8.85 8.78
N GLU A 436 -20.16 9.67 9.33
CA GLU A 436 -21.12 10.48 8.60
C GLU A 436 -20.86 11.95 8.95
N ARG A 437 -20.45 12.73 7.95
CA ARG A 437 -20.22 14.16 8.14
C ARG A 437 -21.56 14.88 8.15
N VAL A 438 -21.94 15.47 9.28
CA VAL A 438 -23.16 16.26 9.40
C VAL A 438 -22.81 17.73 9.15
N PRO A 439 -23.39 18.35 8.11
CA PRO A 439 -23.14 19.77 7.81
C PRO A 439 -23.57 20.69 8.96
N ALA A 440 -22.98 21.88 9.01
CA ALA A 440 -23.44 22.92 9.91
C ALA A 440 -24.88 23.30 9.64
N SER A 441 -25.63 23.60 10.71
CA SER A 441 -26.98 24.13 10.67
C SER A 441 -27.06 25.41 11.50
N SER A 442 -28.20 26.13 11.48
CA SER A 442 -28.41 27.30 12.32
C SER A 442 -28.30 27.03 13.82
N ALA A 443 -28.47 25.76 14.21
CA ALA A 443 -28.47 25.35 15.62
C ALA A 443 -27.19 24.64 16.06
N ARG A 444 -26.34 24.16 15.11
CA ARG A 444 -25.17 23.34 15.45
C ARG A 444 -24.07 23.47 14.37
N ALA A 445 -22.83 23.52 14.83
CA ALA A 445 -21.67 23.44 13.94
C ALA A 445 -21.58 22.09 13.21
N ALA A 446 -20.85 22.03 12.10
CA ALA A 446 -20.54 20.79 11.43
C ALA A 446 -19.82 19.82 12.39
N HIS A 447 -20.22 18.56 12.37
CA HIS A 447 -19.65 17.55 13.26
C HIS A 447 -19.70 16.16 12.64
N ASP A 448 -18.89 15.26 13.19
CA ASP A 448 -18.89 13.85 12.81
C ASP A 448 -19.90 13.07 13.66
N LYS A 449 -20.70 12.25 12.98
CA LYS A 449 -21.49 11.20 13.58
C LYS A 449 -20.79 9.88 13.31
N PHE A 450 -20.21 9.29 14.33
CA PHE A 450 -19.53 8.02 14.24
C PHE A 450 -20.49 6.85 14.23
N ILE A 451 -20.21 5.88 13.38
CA ILE A 451 -20.90 4.59 13.29
C ILE A 451 -20.00 3.54 13.93
N TRP A 452 -20.56 2.73 14.81
CA TRP A 452 -19.80 1.75 15.59
C TRP A 452 -20.25 0.33 15.26
N ARG A 453 -19.28 -0.57 15.13
CA ARG A 453 -19.49 -2.03 15.01
C ARG A 453 -20.45 -2.44 13.87
N THR A 454 -20.66 -1.54 12.92
CA THR A 454 -21.47 -1.84 11.74
C THR A 454 -20.55 -1.86 10.52
N PRO A 455 -20.41 -3.00 9.87
CA PRO A 455 -19.55 -3.11 8.71
C PRO A 455 -20.02 -2.26 7.54
N GLY A 456 -19.08 -1.68 6.83
CA GLY A 456 -19.32 -0.97 5.59
C GLY A 456 -19.12 -1.91 4.40
N ALA A 457 -20.16 -2.13 3.60
CA ALA A 457 -20.00 -2.88 2.35
C ALA A 457 -19.07 -2.14 1.38
N ALA A 458 -18.29 -2.89 0.62
CA ALA A 458 -17.41 -2.36 -0.42
C ALA A 458 -17.68 -3.06 -1.76
N ARG A 459 -17.75 -2.29 -2.84
CA ARG A 459 -17.91 -2.77 -4.21
C ARG A 459 -16.95 -2.08 -5.15
N ALA A 460 -16.29 -2.85 -6.01
CA ALA A 460 -15.47 -2.32 -7.08
C ALA A 460 -16.36 -2.00 -8.30
N ILE A 461 -16.88 -0.78 -8.35
CA ILE A 461 -17.70 -0.28 -9.46
C ILE A 461 -16.85 0.78 -10.19
N ASN A 462 -16.65 0.59 -11.50
CA ASN A 462 -15.94 1.56 -12.30
C ASN A 462 -16.79 2.81 -12.60
N ARG A 463 -16.20 3.81 -13.23
CA ARG A 463 -16.88 5.07 -13.57
C ARG A 463 -18.08 4.90 -14.53
N HIS A 464 -18.16 3.77 -15.25
CA HIS A 464 -19.25 3.45 -16.16
C HIS A 464 -20.41 2.74 -15.46
N GLY A 465 -20.34 2.56 -14.13
CA GLY A 465 -21.35 1.86 -13.34
C GLY A 465 -21.27 0.33 -13.45
N VAL A 466 -20.23 -0.21 -14.10
CA VAL A 466 -20.02 -1.65 -14.22
C VAL A 466 -19.32 -2.16 -12.97
N GLU A 467 -19.88 -3.20 -12.37
CA GLU A 467 -19.24 -3.90 -11.27
C GLU A 467 -18.10 -4.78 -11.82
N VAL A 468 -16.86 -4.41 -11.53
CA VAL A 468 -15.64 -5.10 -11.95
C VAL A 468 -15.02 -5.92 -10.81
N THR A 469 -15.82 -6.24 -9.81
CA THR A 469 -15.40 -7.10 -8.70
C THR A 469 -15.03 -8.47 -9.22
N GLY A 470 -13.79 -8.87 -9.04
CA GLY A 470 -13.28 -10.14 -9.55
C GLY A 470 -13.66 -11.35 -8.70
N ASP A 471 -14.04 -11.13 -7.42
CA ASP A 471 -14.21 -12.20 -6.44
C ASP A 471 -15.13 -11.72 -5.30
N ASP A 472 -15.92 -12.63 -4.71
CA ASP A 472 -16.81 -12.29 -3.59
C ASP A 472 -16.08 -11.69 -2.39
N ARG A 473 -14.81 -12.03 -2.21
CA ARG A 473 -13.94 -11.43 -1.20
C ARG A 473 -13.75 -9.93 -1.37
N SER A 474 -13.87 -9.39 -2.58
CA SER A 474 -13.82 -7.94 -2.85
C SER A 474 -15.11 -7.20 -2.48
N ARG A 475 -16.18 -7.91 -2.11
CA ARG A 475 -17.49 -7.35 -1.78
C ARG A 475 -17.76 -7.28 -0.30
N TRP A 476 -16.86 -7.81 0.52
CA TRP A 476 -17.04 -7.88 1.95
C TRP A 476 -16.77 -6.54 2.64
N ASP A 477 -17.04 -6.50 3.93
CA ASP A 477 -16.75 -5.37 4.77
C ASP A 477 -15.26 -4.99 4.70
N GLY A 478 -14.99 -3.74 4.50
CA GLY A 478 -13.63 -3.21 4.43
C GLY A 478 -12.81 -3.41 5.70
N TRP A 479 -13.44 -3.66 6.84
CA TRP A 479 -12.76 -4.01 8.09
C TRP A 479 -12.28 -5.45 8.14
N ASP A 480 -13.07 -6.35 7.59
CA ASP A 480 -12.77 -7.78 7.60
C ASP A 480 -11.83 -8.18 6.47
N TRP A 481 -11.54 -7.22 5.59
CA TRP A 481 -10.77 -7.53 4.42
C TRP A 481 -9.26 -7.49 4.69
N VAL A 482 -8.60 -8.59 4.30
CA VAL A 482 -7.19 -8.88 4.62
C VAL A 482 -6.20 -8.03 3.85
N PHE A 483 -6.60 -7.39 2.76
CA PHE A 483 -5.71 -6.76 1.77
C PHE A 483 -5.93 -5.26 1.63
N ASN A 484 -5.99 -4.59 2.75
CA ASN A 484 -5.97 -3.12 2.77
C ASN A 484 -4.61 -2.58 2.32
N GLY A 485 -4.59 -1.33 1.88
CA GLY A 485 -3.34 -0.64 1.60
C GLY A 485 -2.41 -0.61 2.82
N SER A 486 -1.10 -0.54 2.58
CA SER A 486 -0.12 -0.34 3.65
C SER A 486 -0.38 0.98 4.37
N PRO A 487 -0.26 1.04 5.71
CA PRO A 487 -0.32 2.30 6.41
C PRO A 487 0.75 3.26 5.90
N THR A 488 0.40 4.51 5.79
CA THR A 488 1.32 5.55 5.33
C THR A 488 1.59 6.53 6.46
N ARG A 489 2.85 6.92 6.64
CA ARG A 489 3.26 7.83 7.70
C ARG A 489 3.84 9.14 7.16
N MET A 490 3.37 10.25 7.72
CA MET A 490 3.96 11.57 7.54
C MET A 490 4.18 12.22 8.91
N GLY A 491 5.42 12.49 9.26
CA GLY A 491 5.73 13.07 10.57
C GLY A 491 5.19 12.21 11.72
N SER A 492 4.38 12.80 12.56
CA SER A 492 3.69 12.13 13.67
C SER A 492 2.37 11.46 13.27
N ARG A 493 1.85 11.71 12.06
CA ARG A 493 0.57 11.17 11.61
C ARG A 493 0.74 9.84 10.91
N LEU A 494 -0.11 8.89 11.29
CA LEU A 494 -0.21 7.56 10.69
C LEU A 494 -1.59 7.37 10.08
N TYR A 495 -1.62 7.08 8.79
CA TYR A 495 -2.85 6.94 8.00
C TYR A 495 -3.11 5.47 7.69
N PHE A 496 -4.31 4.99 7.98
CA PHE A 496 -4.80 3.68 7.59
C PHE A 496 -6.03 3.82 6.71
N THR A 497 -6.03 3.11 5.58
CA THR A 497 -7.17 3.08 4.66
C THR A 497 -7.83 1.72 4.68
N THR A 498 -9.15 1.68 4.79
CA THR A 498 -9.94 0.45 4.64
C THR A 498 -10.42 0.28 3.20
N ALA A 499 -10.76 -0.93 2.81
CA ALA A 499 -11.29 -1.23 1.47
C ALA A 499 -12.60 -0.47 1.17
N ALA A 500 -13.39 -0.13 2.19
CA ALA A 500 -14.60 0.66 2.05
C ALA A 500 -14.35 2.19 1.94
N GLY A 501 -13.08 2.62 1.85
CA GLY A 501 -12.73 4.02 1.62
C GLY A 501 -12.75 4.91 2.87
N LEU A 502 -12.61 4.33 4.05
CA LEU A 502 -12.34 5.11 5.27
C LEU A 502 -10.84 5.31 5.45
N VAL A 503 -10.46 6.51 5.88
CA VAL A 503 -9.09 6.85 6.21
C VAL A 503 -9.00 7.30 7.66
N TYR A 504 -8.37 6.48 8.48
CA TYR A 504 -8.11 6.76 9.89
C TYR A 504 -6.76 7.46 10.02
N VAL A 505 -6.72 8.53 10.80
CA VAL A 505 -5.49 9.27 11.09
C VAL A 505 -5.20 9.21 12.57
N PHE A 506 -4.05 8.64 12.92
CA PHE A 506 -3.61 8.49 14.31
C PHE A 506 -2.38 9.36 14.60
N ASN A 507 -2.27 9.80 15.85
CA ASN A 507 -1.02 10.30 16.38
C ASN A 507 -0.11 9.11 16.77
N ALA A 508 0.88 8.81 15.94
CA ALA A 508 1.83 7.74 16.20
C ALA A 508 2.72 8.00 17.43
N MET A 509 2.77 9.27 17.90
CA MET A 509 3.56 9.72 19.06
C MET A 509 2.73 9.83 20.34
N ALA A 510 1.47 9.39 20.33
CA ALA A 510 0.61 9.46 21.51
C ALA A 510 1.22 8.70 22.69
N GLU A 511 1.24 9.32 23.86
CA GLU A 511 1.73 8.67 25.09
C GLU A 511 0.81 7.52 25.49
N GLU A 512 -0.51 7.75 25.42
CA GLU A 512 -1.54 6.75 25.66
C GLU A 512 -2.21 6.32 24.36
N TRP A 513 -2.56 5.03 24.26
CA TRP A 513 -3.31 4.50 23.13
C TRP A 513 -4.79 4.47 23.45
N ASP A 514 -5.37 5.66 23.46
CA ASP A 514 -6.76 5.93 23.79
C ASP A 514 -7.49 6.64 22.63
N GLU A 515 -8.74 7.04 22.84
CA GLU A 515 -9.56 7.73 21.85
C GLU A 515 -8.96 9.06 21.35
N LYS A 516 -8.04 9.67 22.11
CA LYS A 516 -7.33 10.91 21.69
C LYS A 516 -6.19 10.63 20.72
N ALA A 517 -5.71 9.37 20.66
CA ALA A 517 -4.74 8.97 19.64
C ALA A 517 -5.35 8.93 18.24
N LEU A 518 -6.68 8.73 18.13
CA LEU A 518 -7.42 8.84 16.86
C LEU A 518 -7.74 10.31 16.58
N LEU A 519 -7.01 10.92 15.66
CA LEU A 519 -7.13 12.34 15.31
C LEU A 519 -8.30 12.62 14.37
N ALA A 520 -8.56 11.73 13.41
CA ALA A 520 -9.66 11.87 12.46
C ALA A 520 -10.07 10.54 11.84
N VAL A 521 -11.33 10.49 11.40
CA VAL A 521 -11.86 9.47 10.48
C VAL A 521 -12.41 10.20 9.28
N ASN A 522 -11.89 9.93 8.10
CA ASN A 522 -12.22 10.60 6.86
C ASN A 522 -12.87 9.62 5.88
N ASP A 523 -13.53 10.13 4.83
CA ASP A 523 -14.13 9.32 3.79
C ASP A 523 -13.61 9.67 2.39
N LEU A 524 -13.45 8.65 1.56
CA LEU A 524 -13.11 8.75 0.13
C LEU A 524 -14.35 8.63 -0.77
N GLY A 525 -15.54 8.71 -0.20
CA GLY A 525 -16.80 8.63 -0.92
C GLY A 525 -17.90 7.90 -0.13
N PRO A 526 -19.08 7.70 -0.74
CA PRO A 526 -20.21 7.06 -0.10
C PRO A 526 -19.92 5.61 0.30
N ALA A 527 -20.29 5.25 1.52
CA ALA A 527 -20.22 3.88 2.01
C ALA A 527 -20.98 2.91 1.08
N GLY A 528 -20.41 1.74 0.80
CA GLY A 528 -20.97 0.73 -0.08
C GLY A 528 -20.78 1.00 -1.59
N GLN A 529 -20.33 2.19 -1.97
CA GLN A 529 -20.02 2.57 -3.36
C GLN A 529 -18.54 2.86 -3.56
N THR A 530 -17.78 2.98 -2.48
CA THR A 530 -16.34 3.26 -2.49
C THR A 530 -15.58 1.97 -2.24
N TRP A 531 -14.63 1.69 -3.11
CA TRP A 531 -13.72 0.56 -2.95
C TRP A 531 -12.29 0.97 -3.30
N THR A 532 -11.34 0.57 -2.47
CA THR A 532 -9.92 0.79 -2.69
C THR A 532 -9.07 -0.27 -2.00
N ALA A 533 -7.94 -0.63 -2.59
CA ALA A 533 -6.90 -1.44 -1.95
C ALA A 533 -5.55 -0.68 -1.85
N ASN A 534 -5.57 0.63 -2.12
CA ASN A 534 -4.38 1.45 -2.23
C ASN A 534 -3.92 2.04 -0.90
N SER A 535 -2.61 2.24 -0.80
CA SER A 535 -1.98 3.14 0.15
C SER A 535 -2.11 4.59 -0.30
N LEU A 536 -2.02 5.51 0.64
CA LEU A 536 -1.95 6.94 0.36
C LEU A 536 -0.56 7.34 -0.16
N SER A 537 -0.52 8.37 -1.00
CA SER A 537 0.72 9.05 -1.36
C SER A 537 0.70 10.47 -0.81
N LEU A 538 1.79 10.88 -0.17
CA LEU A 538 1.89 12.12 0.59
C LEU A 538 3.03 12.98 0.06
N THR A 539 2.73 14.19 -0.42
CA THR A 539 3.77 15.12 -0.87
C THR A 539 3.28 16.57 -0.84
N GLY A 540 4.15 17.49 -0.46
CA GLY A 540 3.88 18.93 -0.56
C GLY A 540 2.63 19.41 0.19
N GLY A 541 2.29 18.82 1.32
CA GLY A 541 1.07 19.15 2.07
C GLY A 541 -0.22 18.60 1.44
N ARG A 542 -0.11 17.71 0.45
CA ARG A 542 -1.25 17.06 -0.22
C ARG A 542 -1.26 15.58 0.06
N VAL A 543 -2.47 15.02 0.10
CA VAL A 543 -2.74 13.58 0.12
C VAL A 543 -3.35 13.20 -1.23
N TYR A 544 -2.75 12.23 -1.89
CA TYR A 544 -3.33 11.64 -3.09
C TYR A 544 -3.83 10.25 -2.76
N HIS A 545 -5.04 9.97 -3.20
CA HIS A 545 -5.64 8.64 -3.07
C HIS A 545 -6.45 8.29 -4.32
N ARG A 546 -6.71 7.01 -4.50
CA ARG A 546 -7.60 6.54 -5.56
C ARG A 546 -8.63 5.54 -5.02
N THR A 547 -9.78 5.55 -5.66
CA THR A 547 -10.79 4.50 -5.54
C THR A 547 -10.88 3.71 -6.85
N ALA A 548 -11.78 2.73 -6.92
CA ALA A 548 -12.06 2.02 -8.17
C ALA A 548 -12.55 2.94 -9.31
N ALA A 549 -13.02 4.15 -9.00
CA ALA A 549 -13.66 5.05 -9.97
C ALA A 549 -12.91 6.35 -10.23
N GLU A 550 -12.10 6.81 -9.30
CA GLU A 550 -11.51 8.15 -9.38
C GLU A 550 -10.21 8.31 -8.61
N LEU A 551 -9.43 9.32 -9.02
CA LEU A 551 -8.28 9.85 -8.31
C LEU A 551 -8.70 11.10 -7.54
N ILE A 552 -8.21 11.24 -6.31
CA ILE A 552 -8.60 12.28 -5.36
C ILE A 552 -7.36 13.00 -4.87
N CYS A 553 -7.39 14.33 -4.87
CA CYS A 553 -6.38 15.17 -4.24
C CYS A 553 -7.00 15.91 -3.06
N VAL A 554 -6.42 15.70 -1.89
CA VAL A 554 -6.75 16.38 -0.64
C VAL A 554 -5.67 17.42 -0.36
N GLY A 555 -6.08 18.61 0.06
CA GLY A 555 -5.16 19.68 0.41
C GLY A 555 -5.92 20.89 0.91
N TRP A 556 -5.20 21.90 1.38
CA TRP A 556 -5.79 23.16 1.81
C TRP A 556 -6.23 23.99 0.60
N GLY A 557 -7.43 24.55 0.66
CA GLY A 557 -7.86 25.60 -0.24
C GLY A 557 -6.97 26.86 -0.12
N ALA A 558 -7.00 27.73 -1.11
CA ALA A 558 -6.24 28.97 -1.09
C ALA A 558 -6.65 29.85 0.12
N GLY A 559 -5.74 30.02 1.08
CA GLY A 559 -5.95 30.83 2.29
C GLY A 559 -6.47 30.06 3.51
N GLU A 560 -6.64 28.74 3.42
CA GLU A 560 -7.02 27.87 4.53
C GLU A 560 -5.77 27.17 5.10
N GLN A 561 -5.61 27.20 6.41
CA GLN A 561 -4.66 26.38 7.19
C GLN A 561 -5.31 26.10 8.55
N ASP A 562 -4.99 24.96 9.17
CA ASP A 562 -5.44 24.62 10.56
C ASP A 562 -4.98 25.64 11.58
#